data_3a8e3fd8366482343d6e397cd4c0546f
#
_entry.id   3a8e3fd8366482343d6e397cd4c0546f
#
_cell.length_a   1.000
_cell.length_b   1.000
_cell.length_c   1.000
_cell.angle_alpha   90.00
_cell.angle_beta   90.00
_cell.angle_gamma   90.00
#
_symmetry.space_group_name_H-M   'P 1'
#
loop_
_entity.id
_entity.type
_entity.pdbx_description
1 polymer ?
#
loop_
_entity_poly.entity_id
_entity_poly.type
_entity_poly.pdbx_seq_one_letter_code
_entity_poly.pdbx_strand_id
1 'polypeptide(L)'
;MPGNNTGYAKGVYGIGVRQDLFPGETEFFRKNPHVAGMAAEDNRIIMNPYSGLTDAEKQAVMLNEAARVHMRVGNFDTPRFTLTPEQEKAFAGYSTNPTDRLSTVAARILSNDPSALTPTPEQIEYVQRLRKFMGVK
;
A
#
# COMPACT_ATOMS: atom_id res chain seq x y z
N MET A 1 21.89 -7.29 11.47
CA MET A 1 21.55 -7.22 11.29
C MET A 1 21.08 -7.20 11.17
N PRO A 2 21.27 -7.11 11.04
CA PRO A 2 20.69 -7.04 10.78
C PRO A 2 19.97 -7.19 10.37
N GLY A 3 19.84 -7.17 10.25
CA GLY A 3 19.20 -7.35 9.85
C GLY A 3 18.51 -7.75 9.69
N ASN A 4 18.57 -7.89 9.74
CA ASN A 4 17.96 -8.22 9.62
C ASN A 4 17.28 -8.81 9.55
N ASN A 5 17.36 -9.08 9.47
CA ASN A 5 16.71 -9.69 9.36
C ASN A 5 15.93 -10.52 9.71
N THR A 6 16.06 -11.15 9.62
CA THR A 6 15.30 -11.99 10.47
C THR A 6 13.84 -12.15 10.02
N GLY A 7 13.47 -13.29 9.44
CA GLY A 7 12.10 -13.55 9.04
C GLY A 7 11.50 -12.54 8.08
N TYR A 8 12.24 -11.51 7.74
CA TYR A 8 11.81 -10.53 6.76
C TYR A 8 13.01 -9.85 6.15
N ALA A 9 12.86 -9.46 4.91
CA ALA A 9 13.88 -8.67 4.24
C ALA A 9 13.93 -7.30 4.86
N LYS A 10 15.09 -6.67 4.75
CA LYS A 10 15.15 -5.25 4.98
C LYS A 10 14.16 -4.61 4.00
N GLY A 11 13.33 -3.90 4.37
CA GLY A 11 12.21 -3.37 3.71
C GLY A 11 12.26 -3.10 2.23
N VAL A 12 11.09 -3.00 1.68
CA VAL A 12 10.88 -2.42 0.35
C VAL A 12 10.41 -1.01 0.59
N TYR A 13 11.10 -0.06 -0.05
CA TYR A 13 10.77 1.37 0.07
C TYR A 13 10.75 1.84 1.54
N GLY A 14 11.59 1.25 2.37
CA GLY A 14 11.72 1.64 3.79
C GLY A 14 10.79 0.89 4.74
N ILE A 15 9.98 -0.04 4.26
CA ILE A 15 9.06 -0.83 5.10
C ILE A 15 9.48 -2.29 5.07
N GLY A 16 9.52 -2.93 6.24
CA GLY A 16 9.88 -4.34 6.34
C GLY A 16 8.87 -5.26 5.69
N VAL A 17 9.35 -6.34 5.10
CA VAL A 17 8.50 -7.41 4.55
C VAL A 17 8.70 -8.63 5.44
N ARG A 18 7.60 -9.14 5.99
CA ARG A 18 7.66 -10.32 6.85
C ARG A 18 7.19 -11.54 6.04
N GLN A 19 8.03 -12.55 5.95
CA GLN A 19 7.72 -13.75 5.19
C GLN A 19 6.94 -14.76 6.02
N ASP A 20 7.21 -14.82 7.32
CA ASP A 20 6.53 -15.76 8.21
C ASP A 20 5.14 -15.22 8.55
N LEU A 21 4.12 -15.98 8.21
CA LEU A 21 2.75 -15.61 8.48
C LEU A 21 2.30 -16.24 9.80
N PHE A 22 1.52 -15.50 10.58
CA PHE A 22 0.86 -16.03 11.75
C PHE A 22 -0.33 -16.91 11.30
N PRO A 23 -0.76 -17.89 12.12
CA PRO A 23 -1.84 -18.79 11.70
C PRO A 23 -3.11 -18.07 11.25
N GLY A 24 -3.48 -16.98 11.92
CA GLY A 24 -4.66 -16.21 11.52
C GLY A 24 -4.50 -15.53 10.18
N GLU A 25 -3.27 -15.08 9.87
CA GLU A 25 -2.97 -14.44 8.59
C GLU A 25 -3.01 -15.46 7.46
N THR A 26 -2.44 -16.64 7.69
CA THR A 26 -2.47 -17.72 6.71
C THR A 26 -3.91 -18.11 6.38
N GLU A 27 -4.73 -18.26 7.40
CA GLU A 27 -6.14 -18.63 7.23
C GLU A 27 -6.89 -17.54 6.47
N PHE A 28 -6.65 -16.27 6.82
CA PHE A 28 -7.29 -15.15 6.11
C PHE A 28 -6.94 -15.17 4.63
N PHE A 29 -5.66 -15.33 4.31
CA PHE A 29 -5.21 -15.34 2.91
C PHE A 29 -5.75 -16.55 2.16
N ARG A 30 -5.80 -17.71 2.80
CA ARG A 30 -6.33 -18.92 2.18
C ARG A 30 -7.78 -18.75 1.78
N LYS A 31 -8.56 -18.08 2.64
CA LYS A 31 -9.98 -17.82 2.39
C LYS A 31 -10.20 -16.66 1.43
N ASN A 32 -9.20 -15.82 1.23
CA ASN A 32 -9.32 -14.60 0.43
C ASN A 32 -8.18 -14.53 -0.59
N PRO A 33 -8.14 -15.47 -1.56
CA PRO A 33 -7.02 -15.54 -2.51
C PRO A 33 -6.91 -14.30 -3.40
N HIS A 34 -7.98 -13.51 -3.50
CA HIS A 34 -7.97 -12.27 -4.26
C HIS A 34 -7.23 -11.12 -3.54
N VAL A 35 -6.98 -11.26 -2.25
CA VAL A 35 -6.22 -10.27 -1.50
C VAL A 35 -4.75 -10.54 -1.73
N ALA A 36 -4.07 -9.64 -2.45
CA ALA A 36 -2.69 -9.86 -2.88
C ALA A 36 -1.69 -9.72 -1.74
N GLY A 37 -1.93 -8.80 -0.84
CA GLY A 37 -1.06 -8.53 0.30
C GLY A 37 -1.72 -7.52 1.21
N MET A 38 -1.09 -7.26 2.35
CA MET A 38 -1.63 -6.30 3.29
C MET A 38 -0.53 -5.81 4.23
N ALA A 39 -0.79 -4.70 4.90
CA ALA A 39 0.03 -4.24 6.01
C ALA A 39 -0.46 -4.94 7.27
N ALA A 40 0.41 -5.69 7.91
CA ALA A 40 0.10 -6.40 9.14
C ALA A 40 0.07 -5.43 10.33
N GLU A 41 -0.39 -5.92 11.47
CA GLU A 41 -0.47 -5.09 12.69
C GLU A 41 0.89 -4.57 13.15
N ASP A 42 1.96 -5.27 12.81
CA ASP A 42 3.32 -4.85 13.16
C ASP A 42 3.91 -3.87 12.14
N ASN A 43 3.08 -3.31 11.26
CA ASN A 43 3.45 -2.34 10.22
C ASN A 43 4.46 -2.90 9.21
N ARG A 44 4.45 -4.19 9.02
CA ARG A 44 5.22 -4.87 7.98
C ARG A 44 4.29 -5.37 6.90
N ILE A 45 4.83 -5.48 5.71
CA ILE A 45 4.07 -5.99 4.57
C ILE A 45 4.10 -7.51 4.61
N ILE A 46 2.96 -8.14 4.44
CA ILE A 46 2.86 -9.58 4.23
C ILE A 46 2.15 -9.84 2.91
N MET A 47 2.62 -10.87 2.19
CA MET A 47 2.09 -11.21 0.87
C MET A 47 1.32 -12.51 0.95
N ASN A 48 0.25 -12.59 0.15
CA ASN A 48 -0.60 -13.77 0.11
C ASN A 48 0.04 -14.85 -0.77
N PRO A 49 0.45 -15.98 -0.20
CA PRO A 49 1.05 -17.05 -1.00
C PRO A 49 0.05 -17.74 -1.93
N TYR A 50 -1.24 -17.51 -1.73
CA TYR A 50 -2.29 -18.14 -2.55
C TYR A 50 -2.78 -17.25 -3.69
N SER A 51 -2.19 -16.06 -3.87
CA SER A 51 -2.69 -15.09 -4.85
C SER A 51 -2.28 -15.37 -6.29
N GLY A 52 -1.21 -16.13 -6.51
CA GLY A 52 -0.77 -16.47 -7.86
C GLY A 52 -0.21 -15.29 -8.66
N LEU A 53 0.26 -14.24 -7.99
CA LEU A 53 0.77 -13.05 -8.67
C LEU A 53 2.11 -13.28 -9.33
N THR A 54 2.35 -12.58 -10.44
CA THR A 54 3.68 -12.49 -11.04
C THR A 54 4.59 -11.63 -10.17
N ASP A 55 5.90 -11.69 -10.43
CA ASP A 55 6.86 -10.84 -9.68
C ASP A 55 6.57 -9.36 -9.89
N ALA A 56 6.21 -8.95 -11.10
CA ALA A 56 5.87 -7.55 -11.37
C ALA A 56 4.64 -7.10 -10.57
N GLU A 57 3.63 -7.96 -10.52
CA GLU A 57 2.41 -7.68 -9.75
C GLU A 57 2.72 -7.61 -8.24
N LYS A 58 3.59 -8.49 -7.74
CA LYS A 58 4.01 -8.45 -6.35
C LYS A 58 4.71 -7.14 -6.01
N GLN A 59 5.57 -6.65 -6.91
CA GLN A 59 6.27 -5.37 -6.71
C GLN A 59 5.28 -4.21 -6.60
N ALA A 60 4.26 -4.19 -7.46
CA ALA A 60 3.24 -3.15 -7.42
C ALA A 60 2.45 -3.19 -6.10
N VAL A 61 2.12 -4.38 -5.63
CA VAL A 61 1.42 -4.56 -4.35
C VAL A 61 2.28 -4.08 -3.20
N MET A 62 3.56 -4.45 -3.19
CA MET A 62 4.48 -4.03 -2.13
C MET A 62 4.65 -2.51 -2.12
N LEU A 63 4.74 -1.89 -3.28
CA LEU A 63 4.83 -0.44 -3.38
C LEU A 63 3.59 0.23 -2.78
N ASN A 64 2.42 -0.27 -3.13
CA ASN A 64 1.16 0.24 -2.61
C ASN A 64 1.08 0.12 -1.10
N GLU A 65 1.40 -1.06 -0.56
CA GLU A 65 1.32 -1.29 0.89
C GLU A 65 2.38 -0.50 1.65
N ALA A 66 3.59 -0.36 1.10
CA ALA A 66 4.63 0.45 1.73
C ALA A 66 4.19 1.90 1.85
N ALA A 67 3.59 2.46 0.80
CA ALA A 67 3.08 3.83 0.84
C ALA A 67 2.04 3.99 1.94
N ARG A 68 1.12 3.04 2.06
CA ARG A 68 0.06 3.08 3.06
C ARG A 68 0.63 3.03 4.48
N VAL A 69 1.66 2.20 4.70
CA VAL A 69 2.30 2.13 6.02
C VAL A 69 2.98 3.45 6.35
N HIS A 70 3.73 4.03 5.42
CA HIS A 70 4.40 5.32 5.67
C HIS A 70 3.41 6.40 6.08
N MET A 71 2.27 6.46 5.41
CA MET A 71 1.24 7.45 5.75
C MET A 71 0.58 7.13 7.10
N ARG A 72 0.36 5.85 7.39
CA ARG A 72 -0.31 5.43 8.62
C ARG A 72 0.54 5.70 9.86
N VAL A 73 1.83 5.42 9.78
CA VAL A 73 2.72 5.57 10.95
C VAL A 73 3.33 6.97 11.07
N GLY A 74 3.00 7.87 10.14
CA GLY A 74 3.44 9.26 10.23
C GLY A 74 4.84 9.52 9.69
N ASN A 75 5.44 8.59 8.96
CA ASN A 75 6.72 8.84 8.29
C ASN A 75 6.59 9.88 7.19
N PHE A 76 5.41 10.00 6.62
CA PHE A 76 5.09 10.97 5.59
C PHE A 76 3.71 11.53 5.87
N ASP A 77 3.48 12.78 5.50
CA ASP A 77 2.22 13.45 5.76
C ASP A 77 1.06 12.73 5.09
N THR A 78 -0.05 12.55 5.82
CA THR A 78 -1.26 12.03 5.21
C THR A 78 -1.77 13.00 4.16
N PRO A 79 -2.33 12.49 3.04
CA PRO A 79 -2.80 13.38 1.98
C PRO A 79 -4.02 14.19 2.43
N ARG A 80 -4.07 15.45 1.95
CA ARG A 80 -5.18 16.37 2.24
C ARG A 80 -5.79 16.92 0.96
N PHE A 81 -5.41 16.35 -0.19
CA PHE A 81 -5.96 16.81 -1.46
C PHE A 81 -7.46 16.46 -1.56
N THR A 82 -8.12 17.15 -2.46
CA THR A 82 -9.54 16.91 -2.72
C THR A 82 -9.69 15.78 -3.73
N LEU A 83 -10.66 14.90 -3.52
CA LEU A 83 -11.01 13.88 -4.50
C LEU A 83 -11.94 14.48 -5.55
N THR A 84 -11.82 13.99 -6.79
CA THR A 84 -12.77 14.35 -7.85
C THR A 84 -14.12 13.68 -7.55
N PRO A 85 -15.23 14.19 -8.15
CA PRO A 85 -16.52 13.52 -8.00
C PRO A 85 -16.50 12.06 -8.42
N GLU A 86 -15.73 11.73 -9.47
CA GLU A 86 -15.57 10.34 -9.93
C GLU A 86 -14.85 9.49 -8.89
N GLN A 87 -13.79 10.02 -8.28
CA GLN A 87 -13.06 9.33 -7.22
C GLN A 87 -13.94 9.15 -5.98
N GLU A 88 -14.68 10.19 -5.59
CA GLU A 88 -15.58 10.10 -4.45
C GLU A 88 -16.58 8.97 -4.64
N LYS A 89 -17.15 8.87 -5.83
CA LYS A 89 -18.11 7.81 -6.16
C LYS A 89 -17.44 6.43 -6.15
N ALA A 90 -16.25 6.33 -6.75
CA ALA A 90 -15.55 5.06 -6.86
C ALA A 90 -15.11 4.50 -5.50
N PHE A 91 -14.76 5.39 -4.57
CA PHE A 91 -14.22 4.99 -3.27
C PHE A 91 -15.21 5.17 -2.11
N ALA A 92 -16.46 5.51 -2.41
CA ALA A 92 -17.46 5.78 -1.37
C ALA A 92 -17.68 4.62 -0.43
N GLY A 93 -17.65 3.39 -0.95
CA GLY A 93 -17.86 2.19 -0.15
C GLY A 93 -16.60 1.58 0.42
N TYR A 94 -15.43 2.15 0.12
CA TYR A 94 -14.17 1.56 0.51
C TYR A 94 -13.91 1.71 2.02
N SER A 95 -14.13 2.90 2.53
CA SER A 95 -13.94 3.20 3.95
C SER A 95 -14.79 4.42 4.30
N THR A 96 -15.33 4.43 5.52
CA THR A 96 -16.02 5.61 6.05
C THR A 96 -15.04 6.65 6.57
N ASN A 97 -13.76 6.30 6.72
CA ASN A 97 -12.72 7.21 7.19
C ASN A 97 -12.15 7.99 6.00
N PRO A 98 -12.35 9.34 5.95
CA PRO A 98 -11.84 10.13 4.84
C PRO A 98 -10.33 10.05 4.65
N THR A 99 -9.56 10.02 5.74
CA THR A 99 -8.10 9.90 5.66
C THR A 99 -7.71 8.60 4.98
N ASP A 100 -8.37 7.52 5.32
CA ASP A 100 -8.09 6.21 4.74
C ASP A 100 -8.40 6.18 3.24
N ARG A 101 -9.49 6.83 2.82
CA ARG A 101 -9.81 6.96 1.40
C ARG A 101 -8.73 7.74 0.64
N LEU A 102 -8.29 8.86 1.21
CA LEU A 102 -7.25 9.68 0.59
C LEU A 102 -5.94 8.91 0.46
N SER A 103 -5.55 8.21 1.54
CA SER A 103 -4.33 7.40 1.52
C SER A 103 -4.41 6.28 0.49
N THR A 104 -5.57 5.66 0.34
CA THR A 104 -5.79 4.63 -0.65
C THR A 104 -5.63 5.17 -2.06
N VAL A 105 -6.24 6.32 -2.35
CA VAL A 105 -6.12 6.95 -3.67
C VAL A 105 -4.66 7.29 -3.96
N ALA A 106 -3.97 7.90 -3.00
CA ALA A 106 -2.55 8.25 -3.17
C ALA A 106 -1.70 7.01 -3.47
N ALA A 107 -1.90 5.92 -2.71
CA ALA A 107 -1.14 4.69 -2.91
C ALA A 107 -1.41 4.07 -4.28
N ARG A 108 -2.64 4.15 -4.76
CA ARG A 108 -3.00 3.62 -6.08
C ARG A 108 -2.42 4.46 -7.21
N ILE A 109 -2.42 5.78 -7.07
CA ILE A 109 -1.75 6.64 -8.06
C ILE A 109 -0.26 6.32 -8.10
N LEU A 110 0.37 6.19 -6.93
CA LEU A 110 1.79 5.88 -6.83
C LEU A 110 2.13 4.56 -7.54
N SER A 111 1.29 3.56 -7.42
CA SER A 111 1.51 2.25 -8.03
C SER A 111 0.94 2.11 -9.44
N ASN A 112 0.50 3.23 -10.02
CA ASN A 112 -0.07 3.27 -11.38
C ASN A 112 -1.29 2.36 -11.55
N ASP A 113 -2.10 2.27 -10.52
CA ASP A 113 -3.34 1.49 -10.57
C ASP A 113 -4.43 2.33 -11.25
N PRO A 114 -4.97 1.88 -12.39
CA PRO A 114 -5.97 2.66 -13.11
C PRO A 114 -7.28 2.86 -12.33
N SER A 115 -7.51 2.09 -11.28
CA SER A 115 -8.70 2.27 -10.44
C SER A 115 -8.69 3.60 -9.68
N ALA A 116 -7.54 4.28 -9.60
CA ALA A 116 -7.46 5.62 -9.03
C ALA A 116 -8.09 6.67 -9.92
N LEU A 117 -8.41 6.33 -11.16
CA LEU A 117 -8.98 7.20 -12.18
C LEU A 117 -8.00 8.30 -12.56
N THR A 118 -8.49 9.40 -13.09
CA THR A 118 -7.62 10.50 -13.54
C THR A 118 -7.22 11.37 -12.36
N PRO A 119 -5.93 11.40 -11.99
CA PRO A 119 -5.50 12.22 -10.84
C PRO A 119 -5.49 13.71 -11.19
N THR A 120 -5.73 14.54 -10.18
CA THR A 120 -5.63 15.98 -10.31
C THR A 120 -4.17 16.42 -10.19
N PRO A 121 -3.84 17.66 -10.63
CA PRO A 121 -2.48 18.19 -10.42
C PRO A 121 -2.05 18.18 -8.95
N GLU A 122 -2.96 18.48 -8.03
CA GLU A 122 -2.69 18.44 -6.60
C GLU A 122 -2.34 17.04 -6.13
N GLN A 123 -3.06 16.04 -6.61
CA GLN A 123 -2.81 14.65 -6.29
C GLN A 123 -1.47 14.18 -6.85
N ILE A 124 -1.17 14.57 -8.10
CA ILE A 124 0.10 14.23 -8.74
C ILE A 124 1.27 14.83 -7.95
N GLU A 125 1.16 16.09 -7.53
CA GLU A 125 2.22 16.73 -6.75
C GLU A 125 2.47 15.99 -5.43
N TYR A 126 1.41 15.64 -4.72
CA TYR A 126 1.54 14.87 -3.47
C TYR A 126 2.27 13.54 -3.73
N VAL A 127 1.81 12.81 -4.74
CA VAL A 127 2.38 11.49 -5.06
C VAL A 127 3.84 11.60 -5.50
N GLN A 128 4.20 12.66 -6.23
CA GLN A 128 5.61 12.89 -6.60
C GLN A 128 6.49 13.09 -5.38
N ARG A 129 6.03 13.84 -4.37
CA ARG A 129 6.76 14.01 -3.12
C ARG A 129 6.87 12.69 -2.36
N LEU A 130 5.80 11.92 -2.30
CA LEU A 130 5.80 10.61 -1.66
C LEU A 130 6.76 9.66 -2.37
N ARG A 131 6.74 9.64 -3.70
CA ARG A 131 7.63 8.83 -4.52
C ARG A 131 9.09 9.14 -4.23
N LYS A 132 9.42 10.43 -4.17
CA LYS A 132 10.77 10.85 -3.85
C LYS A 132 11.18 10.43 -2.44
N PHE A 133 10.29 10.60 -1.48
CA PHE A 133 10.53 10.18 -0.10
C PHE A 133 10.81 8.68 0.00
N MET A 134 10.06 7.88 -0.74
CA MET A 134 10.21 6.41 -0.71
C MET A 134 11.36 5.90 -1.57
N GLY A 135 11.99 6.76 -2.36
CA GLY A 135 13.07 6.35 -3.26
C GLY A 135 12.60 5.60 -4.49
N VAL A 136 11.38 5.84 -4.92
CA VAL A 136 10.80 5.22 -6.11
C VAL A 136 11.23 6.01 -7.34
N LYS A 137 11.76 5.31 -8.33
CA LYS A 137 12.24 5.94 -9.56
C LYS A 137 11.15 6.08 -10.62
#